data_832026927587a014c040a01644e09cc0
#
_entry.id   832026927587a014c040a01644e09cc0
#
_cell.length_a   1.000
_cell.length_b   1.000
_cell.length_c   1.000
_cell.angle_alpha   90.00
_cell.angle_beta   90.00
_cell.angle_gamma   90.00
#
_symmetry.space_group_name_H-M   'P 1'
#
loop_
_entity.id
_entity.type
_entity.pdbx_description
1 polymer ?
#
loop_
_entity_poly.entity_id
_entity_poly.type
_entity_poly.pdbx_seq_one_letter_code
_entity_poly.pdbx_strand_id
1 'polypeptide(L)'
;MAQTTHRSTSRVLDIFELLSTTSSDGATLTEIAQALESPKSSILPILQTLVARGYIDMDYRTNKYSIGLNLYMAASIYRSKISINKFIDNEMQRMTARLEESCCLAVLN
;
A
#
# COMPACT_ATOMS: atom_id res chain seq x y z
N MET A 1 22.73 8.85 -7.85
CA MET A 1 22.39 7.84 -7.18
C MET A 1 21.18 7.20 -7.62
N ALA A 2 20.30 7.83 -8.15
CA ALA A 2 19.06 7.25 -8.52
C ALA A 2 19.19 6.16 -9.53
N GLN A 3 20.29 6.12 -10.19
CA GLN A 3 20.47 5.17 -11.22
C GLN A 3 20.57 3.76 -10.76
N THR A 4 20.65 3.55 -9.46
CA THR A 4 20.77 2.20 -8.94
C THR A 4 19.44 1.48 -8.85
N THR A 5 18.31 2.14 -9.09
CA THR A 5 17.03 1.48 -8.97
C THR A 5 16.69 0.67 -10.22
N HIS A 6 16.16 -0.50 -10.02
CA HIS A 6 15.69 -1.36 -11.10
C HIS A 6 14.28 -0.95 -11.46
N ARG A 7 14.03 -0.75 -12.76
CA ARG A 7 12.79 -0.16 -13.23
C ARG A 7 11.53 -0.94 -12.82
N SER A 8 11.52 -2.23 -13.12
CA SER A 8 10.35 -3.05 -12.80
C SER A 8 10.12 -3.16 -11.30
N THR A 9 11.21 -3.28 -10.55
CA THR A 9 11.10 -3.35 -9.09
C THR A 9 10.59 -2.03 -8.51
N SER A 10 11.07 -0.91 -9.02
CA SER A 10 10.57 0.39 -8.61
C SER A 10 9.07 0.52 -8.87
N ARG A 11 8.60 0.00 -9.99
CA ARG A 11 7.18 0.05 -10.31
C ARG A 11 6.35 -0.74 -9.32
N VAL A 12 6.87 -1.88 -8.84
CA VAL A 12 6.17 -2.66 -7.81
C VAL A 12 5.95 -1.80 -6.57
N LEU A 13 7.02 -1.13 -6.13
CA LEU A 13 6.93 -0.28 -4.94
C LEU A 13 6.00 0.91 -5.19
N ASP A 14 6.08 1.51 -6.36
CA ASP A 14 5.22 2.63 -6.72
C ASP A 14 3.75 2.21 -6.69
N ILE A 15 3.45 1.00 -7.15
CA ILE A 15 2.08 0.49 -7.12
C ILE A 15 1.61 0.34 -5.68
N PHE A 16 2.43 -0.26 -4.81
CA PHE A 16 2.05 -0.41 -3.41
C PHE A 16 1.80 0.95 -2.75
N GLU A 17 2.69 1.90 -3.01
CA GLU A 17 2.55 3.23 -2.42
C GLU A 17 1.31 3.93 -2.92
N LEU A 18 1.03 3.80 -4.22
CA LEU A 18 -0.17 4.40 -4.78
C LEU A 18 -1.43 3.80 -4.17
N LEU A 19 -1.49 2.47 -4.10
CA LEU A 19 -2.69 1.80 -3.60
C LEU A 19 -2.90 2.06 -2.12
N SER A 20 -1.83 2.34 -1.38
CA SER A 20 -1.96 2.66 0.04
C SER A 20 -2.56 4.05 0.28
N THR A 21 -2.55 4.90 -0.73
CA THR A 21 -3.09 6.26 -0.60
C THR A 21 -4.42 6.44 -1.32
N THR A 22 -4.87 5.46 -2.08
CA THR A 22 -6.18 5.55 -2.73
C THR A 22 -7.28 5.20 -1.75
N SER A 23 -8.51 5.41 -2.17
CA SER A 23 -9.66 5.03 -1.34
C SER A 23 -9.66 3.51 -1.13
N SER A 24 -10.46 3.06 -0.17
CA SER A 24 -10.55 1.63 0.13
C SER A 24 -11.00 0.79 -1.06
N ASP A 25 -11.62 1.42 -2.05
CA ASP A 25 -12.06 0.70 -3.25
C ASP A 25 -10.92 0.33 -4.18
N GLY A 26 -9.78 1.03 -4.08
CA GLY A 26 -8.64 0.74 -4.93
C GLY A 26 -8.62 1.58 -6.19
N ALA A 27 -7.86 1.12 -7.18
CA ALA A 27 -7.67 1.84 -8.43
C ALA A 27 -7.69 0.88 -9.62
N THR A 28 -8.16 1.37 -10.76
CA THR A 28 -8.18 0.60 -11.99
C THR A 28 -6.79 0.60 -12.65
N LEU A 29 -6.59 -0.31 -13.61
CA LEU A 29 -5.36 -0.35 -14.38
C LEU A 29 -5.07 1.00 -15.04
N THR A 30 -6.09 1.63 -15.60
CA THR A 30 -5.92 2.93 -16.26
C THR A 30 -5.44 3.97 -15.25
N GLU A 31 -6.05 4.01 -14.08
CA GLU A 31 -5.67 4.97 -13.04
C GLU A 31 -4.24 4.74 -12.57
N ILE A 32 -3.87 3.48 -12.39
CA ILE A 32 -2.51 3.13 -11.96
C ILE A 32 -1.50 3.54 -13.02
N ALA A 33 -1.76 3.19 -14.27
CA ALA A 33 -0.85 3.51 -15.37
C ALA A 33 -0.67 5.01 -15.51
N GLN A 34 -1.74 5.77 -15.38
CA GLN A 34 -1.66 7.23 -15.46
C GLN A 34 -0.86 7.81 -14.32
N ALA A 35 -1.11 7.34 -13.11
CA ALA A 35 -0.40 7.85 -11.93
C ALA A 35 1.09 7.56 -12.00
N LEU A 36 1.47 6.40 -12.54
CA LEU A 36 2.87 6.03 -12.67
C LEU A 36 3.50 6.51 -13.97
N GLU A 37 2.71 7.18 -14.81
CA GLU A 37 3.19 7.67 -16.12
C GLU A 37 3.85 6.55 -16.91
N SER A 38 3.19 5.41 -16.94
CA SER A 38 3.71 4.21 -17.62
C SER A 38 2.62 3.60 -18.48
N PRO A 39 3.00 2.92 -19.58
CA PRO A 39 1.99 2.26 -20.42
C PRO A 39 1.32 1.11 -19.67
N LYS A 40 0.06 0.90 -19.97
CA LYS A 40 -0.67 -0.23 -19.38
C LYS A 40 0.01 -1.56 -19.65
N SER A 41 0.62 -1.70 -20.81
CA SER A 41 1.30 -2.94 -21.18
C SER A 41 2.49 -3.25 -20.27
N SER A 42 3.09 -2.25 -19.65
CA SER A 42 4.17 -2.44 -18.68
C SER A 42 3.65 -2.74 -17.29
N ILE A 43 2.52 -2.17 -16.94
CA ILE A 43 1.96 -2.27 -15.60
C ILE A 43 1.18 -3.58 -15.42
N LEU A 44 0.45 -4.00 -16.44
CA LEU A 44 -0.43 -5.15 -16.32
C LEU A 44 0.29 -6.44 -15.90
N PRO A 45 1.43 -6.82 -16.50
CA PRO A 45 2.11 -8.05 -16.06
C PRO A 45 2.54 -7.99 -14.60
N ILE A 46 2.91 -6.82 -14.12
CA ILE A 46 3.28 -6.64 -12.72
C ILE A 46 2.07 -6.88 -11.83
N LEU A 47 0.95 -6.26 -12.17
CA LEU A 47 -0.28 -6.43 -11.41
C LEU A 47 -0.75 -7.88 -11.41
N GLN A 48 -0.65 -8.55 -12.56
CA GLN A 48 -1.06 -9.94 -12.65
C GLN A 48 -0.24 -10.82 -11.72
N THR A 49 1.06 -10.59 -11.65
CA THR A 49 1.93 -11.35 -10.75
C THR A 49 1.59 -11.06 -9.29
N LEU A 50 1.37 -9.81 -8.96
CA LEU A 50 1.04 -9.44 -7.58
C LEU A 50 -0.30 -10.01 -7.14
N VAL A 51 -1.27 -10.05 -8.05
CA VAL A 51 -2.57 -10.65 -7.76
C VAL A 51 -2.43 -12.16 -7.58
N ALA A 52 -1.66 -12.81 -8.47
CA ALA A 52 -1.47 -14.25 -8.41
C ALA A 52 -0.83 -14.67 -7.08
N ARG A 53 0.02 -13.83 -6.52
CA ARG A 53 0.69 -14.14 -5.27
C ARG A 53 -0.02 -13.58 -4.03
N GLY A 54 -1.16 -12.93 -4.23
CA GLY A 54 -1.98 -12.45 -3.12
C GLY A 54 -1.51 -11.15 -2.47
N TYR A 55 -0.58 -10.45 -3.09
CA TYR A 55 -0.10 -9.18 -2.56
C TYR A 55 -0.98 -8.01 -2.96
N ILE A 56 -1.76 -8.21 -4.02
CA ILE A 56 -2.76 -7.26 -4.47
C ILE A 56 -4.03 -8.05 -4.76
N ASP A 57 -5.17 -7.48 -4.41
CA ASP A 57 -6.47 -8.06 -4.73
C ASP A 57 -7.08 -7.33 -5.91
N MET A 58 -7.90 -8.04 -6.67
CA MET A 58 -8.60 -7.47 -7.80
C MET A 58 -10.09 -7.77 -7.68
N ASP A 59 -10.90 -6.73 -7.70
CA ASP A 59 -12.35 -6.89 -7.68
C ASP A 59 -12.83 -6.98 -9.11
N TYR A 60 -13.28 -8.16 -9.51
CA TYR A 60 -13.67 -8.39 -10.90
C TYR A 60 -14.95 -7.67 -11.29
N ARG A 61 -15.71 -7.18 -10.33
CA ARG A 61 -16.91 -6.41 -10.64
C ARG A 61 -16.58 -4.98 -11.04
N THR A 62 -15.58 -4.40 -10.41
CA THR A 62 -15.21 -2.99 -10.64
C THR A 62 -13.91 -2.86 -11.39
N ASN A 63 -13.16 -3.95 -11.56
CA ASN A 63 -11.83 -3.96 -12.16
C ASN A 63 -10.85 -3.06 -11.39
N LYS A 64 -11.02 -2.97 -10.08
CA LYS A 64 -10.13 -2.17 -9.24
C LYS A 64 -9.20 -3.07 -8.46
N TYR A 65 -7.96 -2.61 -8.34
CA TYR A 65 -6.91 -3.29 -7.59
C TYR A 65 -6.74 -2.63 -6.24
N SER A 66 -6.50 -3.41 -5.21
CA SER A 66 -6.26 -2.90 -3.86
C SER A 66 -5.22 -3.76 -3.16
N ILE A 67 -4.73 -3.28 -2.02
CA ILE A 67 -3.72 -4.01 -1.25
C ILE A 67 -4.28 -5.35 -0.80
N GLY A 68 -3.50 -6.40 -0.99
CA GLY A 68 -3.91 -7.75 -0.64
C GLY A 68 -3.41 -8.18 0.72
N LEU A 69 -4.00 -9.27 1.22
CA LEU A 69 -3.72 -9.77 2.55
C LEU A 69 -2.24 -10.18 2.74
N ASN A 70 -1.65 -10.78 1.71
CA ASN A 70 -0.28 -11.29 1.86
C ASN A 70 0.73 -10.18 2.08
N LEU A 71 0.49 -8.98 1.57
CA LEU A 71 1.37 -7.86 1.85
C LEU A 71 1.30 -7.47 3.33
N TYR A 72 0.09 -7.42 3.86
CA TYR A 72 -0.11 -7.13 5.28
C TYR A 72 0.56 -8.19 6.15
N MET A 73 0.38 -9.46 5.79
CA MET A 73 0.97 -10.57 6.56
C MET A 73 2.49 -10.51 6.56
N ALA A 74 3.09 -10.24 5.41
CA ALA A 74 4.54 -10.14 5.31
C ALA A 74 5.08 -9.02 6.19
N ALA A 75 4.41 -7.87 6.18
CA ALA A 75 4.81 -6.75 7.02
C ALA A 75 4.66 -7.08 8.50
N SER A 76 3.60 -7.79 8.87
CA SER A 76 3.37 -8.16 10.26
C SER A 76 4.45 -9.09 10.80
N ILE A 77 4.85 -10.07 9.98
CA ILE A 77 5.89 -11.00 10.37
C ILE A 77 7.21 -10.26 10.57
N TYR A 78 7.55 -9.38 9.64
CA TYR A 78 8.77 -8.60 9.72
C TYR A 78 8.77 -7.75 10.98
N ARG A 79 7.67 -7.10 11.26
CA ARG A 79 7.50 -6.27 12.42
C ARG A 79 7.78 -7.02 13.72
N SER A 80 7.42 -8.29 13.80
CA SER A 80 7.59 -9.07 15.02
C SER A 80 9.02 -9.54 15.24
N LYS A 81 9.91 -9.40 14.26
CA LYS A 81 11.24 -10.00 14.32
C LYS A 81 12.37 -9.04 14.60
N ILE A 82 12.18 -7.74 14.50
CA ILE A 82 13.30 -6.81 14.59
C ILE A 82 12.99 -5.66 15.54
N SER A 83 14.06 -5.04 16.02
CA SER A 83 13.93 -3.99 17.02
C SER A 83 13.32 -2.70 16.49
N ILE A 84 13.25 -2.53 15.19
CA ILE A 84 12.55 -1.40 14.61
C ILE A 84 11.10 -1.38 15.06
N ASN A 85 10.64 -2.51 15.56
CA ASN A 85 9.33 -2.66 16.14
C ASN A 85 9.05 -1.62 17.22
N LYS A 86 10.06 -1.34 18.06
CA LYS A 86 9.88 -0.34 19.10
C LYS A 86 9.68 1.05 18.54
N PHE A 87 10.42 1.37 17.47
CA PHE A 87 10.27 2.67 16.84
C PHE A 87 8.86 2.82 16.26
N ILE A 88 8.41 1.79 15.58
CA ILE A 88 7.06 1.79 14.98
C ILE A 88 6.01 1.90 16.06
N ASP A 89 6.16 1.15 17.14
CA ASP A 89 5.20 1.17 18.23
C ASP A 89 5.13 2.56 18.87
N ASN A 90 6.27 3.22 19.04
CA ASN A 90 6.30 4.55 19.59
C ASN A 90 5.56 5.55 18.68
N GLU A 91 5.78 5.44 17.38
CA GLU A 91 5.08 6.30 16.45
C GLU A 91 3.58 6.06 16.46
N MET A 92 3.19 4.79 16.53
CA MET A 92 1.78 4.46 16.61
C MET A 92 1.14 4.94 17.89
N GLN A 93 1.87 4.89 19.00
CA GLN A 93 1.36 5.41 20.26
C GLN A 93 1.10 6.92 20.17
N ARG A 94 2.00 7.64 19.52
CA ARG A 94 1.78 9.07 19.32
C ARG A 94 0.56 9.34 18.47
N MET A 95 0.39 8.56 17.40
CA MET A 95 -0.78 8.71 16.53
C MET A 95 -2.05 8.36 17.28
N THR A 96 -2.03 7.31 18.07
CA THR A 96 -3.17 6.91 18.87
C THR A 96 -3.55 7.99 19.86
N ALA A 97 -2.57 8.58 20.53
CA ALA A 97 -2.83 9.65 21.49
C ALA A 97 -3.50 10.84 20.80
N ARG A 98 -3.03 11.20 19.61
CA ARG A 98 -3.66 12.29 18.85
C ARG A 98 -5.08 11.96 18.46
N LEU A 99 -5.32 10.72 18.05
CA LEU A 99 -6.66 10.30 17.69
C LEU A 99 -7.59 10.31 18.88
N GLU A 100 -7.10 9.90 20.03
CA GLU A 100 -7.90 9.93 21.25
C GLU A 100 -8.27 11.35 21.64
N GLU A 101 -7.34 12.27 21.52
CA GLU A 101 -7.63 13.68 21.76
C GLU A 101 -8.69 14.19 20.80
N SER A 102 -8.56 13.85 19.54
CA SER A 102 -9.54 14.26 18.54
C SER A 102 -10.92 13.69 18.82
N CYS A 103 -10.96 12.43 19.23
CA CYS A 103 -12.23 11.79 19.60
C CYS A 103 -12.87 12.46 20.80
N CYS A 104 -12.08 12.80 21.80
CA CYS A 104 -12.60 13.50 22.97
C CYS A 104 -13.19 14.84 22.59
N LEU A 105 -12.51 15.58 21.74
CA LEU A 105 -13.02 16.87 21.27
C LEU A 105 -14.32 16.71 20.48
N ALA A 106 -14.40 15.66 19.68
CA ALA A 106 -15.60 15.39 18.90
C ALA A 106 -16.78 15.05 19.80
N VAL A 107 -16.51 14.31 20.87
CA VAL A 107 -17.57 13.93 21.81
C VAL A 107 -18.08 15.12 22.59
N LEU A 108 -17.20 16.06 22.90
CA LEU A 108 -17.59 17.26 23.65
C LEU A 108 -18.42 18.23 22.82
N ASN A 109 -18.34 18.13 21.54
CA ASN A 109 -19.16 18.95 20.65
C ASN A 109 -20.53 18.34 20.47
#